data_1c767f1569389eb5220e800db3e1c420
#
_entry.id   1c767f1569389eb5220e800db3e1c420
#
_cell.length_a   1.000
_cell.length_b   1.000
_cell.length_c   1.000
_cell.angle_alpha   90.00
_cell.angle_beta   90.00
_cell.angle_gamma   90.00
#
_symmetry.space_group_name_H-M   'P 1'
#
loop_
_entity.id
_entity.type
_entity.pdbx_description
1 polymer ?
#
loop_
_entity_poly.entity_id
_entity_poly.type
_entity_poly.pdbx_seq_one_letter_code
_entity_poly.pdbx_strand_id
1 'polypeptide(L)'
;MPLNNKPQWYKDLYASVHPDPLARAKVPIIEIGKPNDAEYQILVESDVVARFVAENWKSQGEQLVPDNKFAEAKMNLFIGQFMEKLGTTIFSFPATKKPNAANKAFLKILYGLQTVEASLKMHGETESGPYFFGKQYSLAETLTAPFILRMNILFKHHRGVDLLDCCEQIGALKTKRWMEAIQQRQSSKDSLPAENSLLAIPPYQQPFFEYSVPHDVQANAIAKVTKDIVSAKLEEEAAFAKTLKDGSKLAGYKDGTLSKL
;
A
#
# COMPACT_ATOMS: atom_id res chain seq x y z
N MET A 1 21.35 0.33 15.11
CA MET A 1 22.27 -0.03 13.98
C MET A 1 22.04 0.96 12.86
N PRO A 2 23.06 1.64 12.34
CA PRO A 2 22.89 2.55 11.20
C PRO A 2 22.49 1.80 9.93
N LEU A 3 21.44 2.26 9.25
CA LEU A 3 20.94 1.58 8.05
C LEU A 3 21.96 1.54 6.91
N ASN A 4 22.84 2.53 6.83
CA ASN A 4 23.83 2.65 5.76
C ASN A 4 25.16 1.93 6.05
N ASN A 5 25.39 1.51 7.28
CA ASN A 5 26.61 0.82 7.70
C ASN A 5 26.28 -0.35 8.60
N LYS A 6 25.66 -1.38 8.01
CA LYS A 6 25.36 -2.62 8.71
C LYS A 6 26.65 -3.41 8.95
N PRO A 7 26.86 -3.98 10.15
CA PRO A 7 28.03 -4.79 10.44
C PRO A 7 28.11 -6.04 9.55
N GLN A 8 29.32 -6.56 9.37
CA GLN A 8 29.55 -7.68 8.44
C GLN A 8 28.74 -8.92 8.84
N TRP A 9 28.73 -9.28 10.12
CA TRP A 9 27.94 -10.41 10.62
C TRP A 9 26.45 -10.33 10.21
N TYR A 10 25.86 -9.11 10.20
CA TYR A 10 24.47 -8.92 9.77
C TYR A 10 24.30 -9.14 8.27
N LYS A 11 25.26 -8.70 7.47
CA LYS A 11 25.25 -8.91 6.02
C LYS A 11 25.39 -10.38 5.68
N ASP A 12 26.27 -11.09 6.39
CA ASP A 12 26.51 -12.53 6.22
C ASP A 12 25.27 -13.32 6.61
N LEU A 13 24.63 -12.97 7.74
CA LEU A 13 23.38 -13.59 8.18
C LEU A 13 22.26 -13.37 7.15
N TYR A 14 22.11 -12.18 6.60
CA TYR A 14 21.13 -11.90 5.56
C TYR A 14 21.43 -12.70 4.29
N ALA A 15 22.67 -12.72 3.85
CA ALA A 15 23.09 -13.44 2.65
C ALA A 15 22.94 -14.96 2.78
N SER A 16 23.03 -15.51 3.98
CA SER A 16 22.88 -16.96 4.20
C SER A 16 21.47 -17.48 3.89
N VAL A 17 20.46 -16.61 3.89
CA VAL A 17 19.04 -16.99 3.71
C VAL A 17 18.36 -16.26 2.55
N HIS A 18 18.96 -15.24 1.98
CA HIS A 18 18.39 -14.53 0.85
C HIS A 18 18.82 -15.19 -0.48
N PRO A 19 17.86 -15.55 -1.37
CA PRO A 19 18.17 -16.29 -2.59
C PRO A 19 18.97 -15.50 -3.64
N ASP A 20 18.90 -14.15 -3.61
CA ASP A 20 19.68 -13.31 -4.49
C ASP A 20 21.03 -12.98 -3.83
N PRO A 21 22.16 -13.49 -4.37
CA PRO A 21 23.49 -13.25 -3.81
C PRO A 21 23.96 -11.80 -3.92
N LEU A 22 23.30 -10.98 -4.76
CA LEU A 22 23.61 -9.56 -4.93
C LEU A 22 22.68 -8.66 -4.08
N ALA A 23 21.74 -9.23 -3.35
CA ALA A 23 20.83 -8.47 -2.52
C ALA A 23 21.57 -7.73 -1.40
N ARG A 24 21.29 -6.46 -1.27
CA ARG A 24 21.78 -5.67 -0.14
C ARG A 24 21.00 -6.05 1.12
N ALA A 25 21.71 -6.37 2.19
CA ALA A 25 21.09 -6.67 3.47
C ALA A 25 20.12 -5.57 3.92
N LYS A 26 18.87 -5.95 4.18
CA LYS A 26 17.78 -5.08 4.64
C LYS A 26 17.44 -5.41 6.09
N VAL A 27 16.60 -4.62 6.71
CA VAL A 27 15.97 -4.87 8.01
C VAL A 27 14.47 -5.05 7.78
N PRO A 28 13.77 -5.88 8.58
CA PRO A 28 14.27 -6.69 9.68
C PRO A 28 14.90 -8.02 9.26
N ILE A 29 15.62 -8.65 10.17
CA ILE A 29 15.89 -10.09 10.21
C ILE A 29 15.31 -10.60 11.52
N ILE A 30 14.63 -11.73 11.51
CA ILE A 30 14.25 -12.44 12.73
C ILE A 30 14.92 -13.82 12.78
N GLU A 31 15.34 -14.20 13.96
CA GLU A 31 15.89 -15.51 14.27
C GLU A 31 14.91 -16.24 15.19
N ILE A 32 14.60 -17.49 14.89
CA ILE A 32 13.66 -18.34 15.61
C ILE A 32 14.47 -19.54 16.14
N GLY A 33 14.41 -19.77 17.43
CA GLY A 33 15.28 -20.74 18.10
C GLY A 33 16.65 -20.15 18.46
N LYS A 34 17.59 -21.02 18.82
CA LYS A 34 18.97 -20.62 19.14
C LYS A 34 19.92 -21.12 18.06
N PRO A 35 20.98 -20.37 17.73
CA PRO A 35 22.02 -20.85 16.83
C PRO A 35 22.50 -22.23 17.27
N ASN A 36 22.61 -23.17 16.34
CA ASN A 36 22.96 -24.60 16.52
C ASN A 36 21.83 -25.54 17.00
N ASP A 37 20.62 -25.05 17.28
CA ASP A 37 19.46 -25.92 17.47
C ASP A 37 18.99 -26.46 16.10
N ALA A 38 18.45 -27.70 16.09
CA ALA A 38 17.93 -28.31 14.87
C ALA A 38 16.75 -27.52 14.25
N GLU A 39 16.06 -26.72 15.07
CA GLU A 39 14.91 -25.90 14.67
C GLU A 39 15.26 -24.41 14.44
N TYR A 40 16.56 -24.07 14.44
CA TYR A 40 16.99 -22.70 14.20
C TYR A 40 16.65 -22.26 12.77
N GLN A 41 15.89 -21.20 12.68
CA GLN A 41 15.42 -20.63 11.41
C GLN A 41 15.62 -19.12 11.39
N ILE A 42 15.83 -18.59 10.19
CA ILE A 42 16.00 -17.16 9.95
C ILE A 42 15.00 -16.73 8.88
N LEU A 43 14.30 -15.62 9.12
CA LEU A 43 13.43 -14.98 8.13
C LEU A 43 13.89 -13.56 7.85
N VAL A 44 13.81 -13.20 6.57
CA VAL A 44 14.08 -11.86 6.05
C VAL A 44 12.87 -11.36 5.27
N GLU A 45 12.94 -10.12 4.79
CA GLU A 45 11.87 -9.37 4.12
C GLU A 45 10.71 -9.01 5.07
N SER A 46 10.46 -7.70 5.19
CA SER A 46 9.55 -7.15 6.21
C SER A 46 8.11 -7.62 6.11
N ASP A 47 7.61 -7.88 4.91
CA ASP A 47 6.25 -8.39 4.70
C ASP A 47 6.14 -9.87 5.08
N VAL A 48 7.15 -10.68 4.79
CA VAL A 48 7.23 -12.09 5.21
C VAL A 48 7.28 -12.18 6.73
N VAL A 49 8.16 -11.40 7.34
CA VAL A 49 8.30 -11.34 8.81
C VAL A 49 6.99 -10.90 9.48
N ALA A 50 6.35 -9.83 8.97
CA ALA A 50 5.10 -9.35 9.54
C ALA A 50 3.96 -10.37 9.44
N ARG A 51 3.86 -11.08 8.30
CA ARG A 51 2.88 -12.17 8.13
C ARG A 51 3.14 -13.32 9.08
N PHE A 52 4.38 -13.76 9.15
CA PHE A 52 4.78 -14.84 10.05
C PHE A 52 4.45 -14.52 11.51
N VAL A 53 4.76 -13.30 11.97
CA VAL A 53 4.44 -12.85 13.33
C VAL A 53 2.93 -12.79 13.54
N ALA A 54 2.18 -12.19 12.60
CA ALA A 54 0.73 -12.06 12.70
C ALA A 54 0.01 -13.42 12.79
N GLU A 55 0.53 -14.46 12.14
CA GLU A 55 -0.07 -15.79 12.15
C GLU A 55 0.33 -16.62 13.37
N ASN A 56 1.59 -16.54 13.80
CA ASN A 56 2.09 -17.40 14.87
C ASN A 56 1.78 -16.88 16.28
N TRP A 57 1.50 -15.59 16.44
CA TRP A 57 1.17 -14.97 17.73
C TRP A 57 -0.24 -14.37 17.79
N LYS A 58 -1.20 -14.94 17.07
CA LYS A 58 -2.62 -14.50 17.03
C LYS A 58 -3.24 -14.32 18.42
N SER A 59 -2.89 -15.16 19.38
CA SER A 59 -3.45 -15.13 20.74
C SER A 59 -2.87 -14.06 21.65
N GLN A 60 -1.82 -13.35 21.20
CA GLN A 60 -1.09 -12.40 22.05
C GLN A 60 -1.39 -10.93 21.72
N GLY A 61 -2.37 -10.66 20.84
CA GLY A 61 -2.72 -9.31 20.45
C GLY A 61 -4.00 -9.24 19.60
N GLU A 62 -4.14 -8.16 18.83
CA GLU A 62 -5.22 -8.07 17.85
C GLU A 62 -5.03 -9.12 16.75
N GLN A 63 -6.10 -9.77 16.35
CA GLN A 63 -6.10 -10.71 15.24
C GLN A 63 -5.96 -9.92 13.91
N LEU A 64 -4.75 -9.90 13.37
CA LEU A 64 -4.44 -9.17 12.14
C LEU A 64 -4.79 -9.93 10.86
N VAL A 65 -4.91 -11.25 10.94
CA VAL A 65 -5.25 -12.13 9.81
C VAL A 65 -6.60 -12.78 10.09
N PRO A 66 -7.59 -12.64 9.19
CA PRO A 66 -8.89 -13.26 9.38
C PRO A 66 -8.82 -14.78 9.30
N ASP A 67 -9.68 -15.48 10.05
CA ASP A 67 -9.78 -16.95 9.98
C ASP A 67 -10.40 -17.43 8.67
N ASN A 68 -11.28 -16.62 8.08
CA ASN A 68 -11.88 -16.91 6.79
C ASN A 68 -10.85 -16.76 5.67
N LYS A 69 -10.53 -17.87 5.00
CA LYS A 69 -9.51 -17.91 3.94
C LYS A 69 -9.86 -17.07 2.71
N PHE A 70 -11.14 -16.86 2.41
CA PHE A 70 -11.53 -15.98 1.33
C PHE A 70 -11.37 -14.50 1.70
N ALA A 71 -11.67 -14.13 2.95
CA ALA A 71 -11.37 -12.79 3.46
C ALA A 71 -9.86 -12.52 3.46
N GLU A 72 -9.06 -13.50 3.89
CA GLU A 72 -7.59 -13.42 3.81
C GLU A 72 -7.10 -13.23 2.36
N ALA A 73 -7.66 -13.97 1.40
CA ALA A 73 -7.32 -13.80 -0.02
C ALA A 73 -7.65 -12.39 -0.55
N LYS A 74 -8.81 -11.83 -0.18
CA LYS A 74 -9.18 -10.44 -0.52
C LYS A 74 -8.21 -9.42 0.09
N MET A 75 -7.83 -9.62 1.35
CA MET A 75 -6.83 -8.80 2.03
C MET A 75 -5.48 -8.84 1.31
N ASN A 76 -5.02 -10.03 0.93
CA ASN A 76 -3.77 -10.20 0.21
C ASN A 76 -3.82 -9.54 -1.19
N LEU A 77 -4.96 -9.62 -1.88
CA LEU A 77 -5.18 -8.92 -3.15
C LEU A 77 -5.07 -7.40 -2.96
N PHE A 78 -5.72 -6.85 -1.94
CA PHE A 78 -5.64 -5.42 -1.60
C PHE A 78 -4.19 -4.98 -1.34
N ILE A 79 -3.46 -5.72 -0.50
CA ILE A 79 -2.05 -5.43 -0.19
C ILE A 79 -1.21 -5.46 -1.47
N GLY A 80 -1.39 -6.48 -2.31
CA GLY A 80 -0.66 -6.61 -3.58
C GLY A 80 -0.93 -5.44 -4.52
N GLN A 81 -2.18 -5.04 -4.69
CA GLN A 81 -2.58 -3.89 -5.51
C GLN A 81 -2.01 -2.58 -4.97
N PHE A 82 -2.06 -2.36 -3.65
CA PHE A 82 -1.45 -1.20 -3.02
C PHE A 82 0.05 -1.13 -3.29
N MET A 83 0.77 -2.22 -3.05
CA MET A 83 2.22 -2.29 -3.25
C MET A 83 2.62 -2.07 -4.71
N GLU A 84 1.88 -2.63 -5.67
CA GLU A 84 2.11 -2.45 -7.10
C GLU A 84 1.90 -0.99 -7.53
N LYS A 85 0.82 -0.36 -7.09
CA LYS A 85 0.43 0.98 -7.57
C LYS A 85 1.08 2.12 -6.79
N LEU A 86 1.26 1.96 -5.48
CA LEU A 86 1.73 3.03 -4.60
C LEU A 86 3.03 2.71 -3.85
N GLY A 87 3.30 1.44 -3.52
CA GLY A 87 4.38 1.07 -2.62
C GLY A 87 5.77 1.60 -3.03
N THR A 88 6.09 1.60 -4.32
CA THR A 88 7.37 2.13 -4.84
C THR A 88 7.41 3.65 -4.97
N THR A 89 6.25 4.32 -4.97
CA THR A 89 6.17 5.77 -5.21
C THR A 89 6.74 6.60 -4.07
N ILE A 90 6.73 6.06 -2.84
CA ILE A 90 7.30 6.72 -1.66
C ILE A 90 8.77 7.10 -1.86
N PHE A 91 9.51 6.31 -2.61
CA PHE A 91 10.92 6.57 -2.87
C PHE A 91 11.13 7.28 -4.22
N SER A 92 10.41 6.84 -5.25
CA SER A 92 10.64 7.31 -6.61
C SER A 92 10.13 8.72 -6.86
N PHE A 93 8.97 9.07 -6.32
CA PHE A 93 8.37 10.39 -6.56
C PHE A 93 9.17 11.52 -5.92
N PRO A 94 9.53 11.50 -4.63
CA PRO A 94 10.41 12.50 -4.04
C PRO A 94 11.78 12.57 -4.70
N ALA A 95 12.33 11.42 -5.13
CA ALA A 95 13.66 11.33 -5.72
C ALA A 95 13.73 11.71 -7.20
N THR A 96 12.60 11.90 -7.87
CA THR A 96 12.55 12.25 -9.30
C THR A 96 13.13 13.63 -9.56
N LYS A 97 14.18 13.70 -10.42
CA LYS A 97 14.94 14.94 -10.69
C LYS A 97 14.40 15.78 -11.84
N LYS A 98 13.53 15.24 -12.69
CA LYS A 98 13.00 15.92 -13.88
C LYS A 98 11.55 16.30 -13.68
N PRO A 99 11.14 17.58 -13.92
CA PRO A 99 9.75 18.03 -13.77
C PRO A 99 8.74 17.15 -14.49
N ASN A 100 8.95 16.88 -15.76
CA ASN A 100 8.03 16.05 -16.55
C ASN A 100 7.89 14.61 -16.00
N ALA A 101 8.94 14.05 -15.42
CA ALA A 101 8.89 12.74 -14.79
C ALA A 101 8.15 12.79 -13.44
N ALA A 102 8.32 13.87 -12.67
CA ALA A 102 7.55 14.12 -11.45
C ALA A 102 6.06 14.26 -11.76
N ASN A 103 5.69 15.03 -12.79
CA ASN A 103 4.30 15.21 -13.20
C ASN A 103 3.65 13.88 -13.64
N LYS A 104 4.38 13.06 -14.39
CA LYS A 104 3.93 11.71 -14.77
C LYS A 104 3.79 10.79 -13.55
N ALA A 105 4.72 10.87 -12.60
CA ALA A 105 4.64 10.10 -11.36
C ALA A 105 3.45 10.53 -10.51
N PHE A 106 3.18 11.83 -10.41
CA PHE A 106 1.99 12.36 -9.72
C PHE A 106 0.70 11.82 -10.34
N LEU A 107 0.56 11.86 -11.65
CA LEU A 107 -0.60 11.28 -12.33
C LEU A 107 -0.78 9.79 -12.02
N LYS A 108 0.31 9.00 -11.99
CA LYS A 108 0.26 7.59 -11.60
C LYS A 108 -0.18 7.40 -10.14
N ILE A 109 0.22 8.29 -9.24
CA ILE A 109 -0.22 8.27 -7.84
C ILE A 109 -1.74 8.46 -7.76
N LEU A 110 -2.30 9.42 -8.49
CA LEU A 110 -3.75 9.63 -8.51
C LEU A 110 -4.52 8.39 -9.00
N TYR A 111 -4.06 7.72 -10.05
CA TYR A 111 -4.64 6.44 -10.48
C TYR A 111 -4.45 5.33 -9.43
N GLY A 112 -3.32 5.31 -8.73
CA GLY A 112 -3.08 4.39 -7.63
C GLY A 112 -4.07 4.59 -6.48
N LEU A 113 -4.35 5.84 -6.09
CA LEU A 113 -5.36 6.17 -5.09
C LEU A 113 -6.77 5.71 -5.52
N GLN A 114 -7.11 5.83 -6.80
CA GLN A 114 -8.37 5.31 -7.33
C GLN A 114 -8.43 3.78 -7.36
N THR A 115 -7.29 3.11 -7.59
CA THR A 115 -7.21 1.64 -7.47
C THR A 115 -7.49 1.21 -6.03
N VAL A 116 -6.90 1.90 -5.04
CA VAL A 116 -7.17 1.65 -3.62
C VAL A 116 -8.65 1.89 -3.30
N GLU A 117 -9.24 2.98 -3.79
CA GLU A 117 -10.66 3.28 -3.63
C GLU A 117 -11.56 2.17 -4.17
N ALA A 118 -11.27 1.71 -5.39
CA ALA A 118 -12.02 0.61 -6.01
C ALA A 118 -11.89 -0.68 -5.20
N SER A 119 -10.68 -1.01 -4.75
CA SER A 119 -10.44 -2.21 -3.96
C SER A 119 -11.12 -2.16 -2.60
N LEU A 120 -11.11 -1.02 -1.91
CA LEU A 120 -11.85 -0.81 -0.67
C LEU A 120 -13.37 -0.96 -0.87
N LYS A 121 -13.90 -0.47 -2.00
CA LYS A 121 -15.33 -0.61 -2.33
C LYS A 121 -15.73 -2.05 -2.66
N MET A 122 -14.90 -2.75 -3.42
CA MET A 122 -15.22 -4.10 -3.93
C MET A 122 -14.97 -5.19 -2.89
N HIS A 123 -13.97 -5.05 -2.08
CA HIS A 123 -13.46 -6.13 -1.23
C HIS A 123 -13.47 -5.81 0.26
N GLY A 124 -13.49 -4.52 0.61
CA GLY A 124 -13.45 -4.07 2.00
C GLY A 124 -14.82 -4.00 2.65
N GLU A 125 -14.83 -4.01 3.98
CA GLU A 125 -16.02 -3.85 4.84
C GLU A 125 -16.16 -2.40 5.34
N THR A 126 -15.80 -1.44 4.50
CA THR A 126 -15.63 -0.02 4.84
C THR A 126 -16.91 0.72 5.23
N GLU A 127 -18.08 0.11 5.07
CA GLU A 127 -19.36 0.64 5.59
C GLU A 127 -19.44 0.52 7.13
N SER A 128 -18.84 -0.54 7.71
CA SER A 128 -18.86 -0.78 9.16
C SER A 128 -17.76 -0.06 9.93
N GLY A 129 -16.73 0.49 9.23
CA GLY A 129 -15.61 1.20 9.86
C GLY A 129 -14.63 1.74 8.84
N PRO A 130 -13.52 2.34 9.30
CA PRO A 130 -12.57 3.00 8.41
C PRO A 130 -11.50 2.08 7.81
N TYR A 131 -11.30 0.88 8.35
CA TYR A 131 -10.28 -0.06 7.91
C TYR A 131 -10.79 -1.02 6.84
N PHE A 132 -9.91 -1.83 6.27
CA PHE A 132 -10.28 -2.81 5.25
C PHE A 132 -11.36 -3.78 5.75
N PHE A 133 -11.24 -4.27 6.99
CA PHE A 133 -12.28 -5.06 7.67
C PHE A 133 -13.13 -4.20 8.64
N GLY A 134 -13.61 -3.07 8.17
CA GLY A 134 -14.50 -2.22 8.94
C GLY A 134 -13.81 -1.62 10.18
N LYS A 135 -14.23 -2.03 11.37
CA LYS A 135 -13.63 -1.55 12.63
C LYS A 135 -12.36 -2.28 13.00
N GLN A 136 -12.11 -3.44 12.40
CA GLN A 136 -10.96 -4.27 12.74
C GLN A 136 -9.74 -3.82 11.92
N TYR A 137 -8.69 -3.42 12.62
CA TYR A 137 -7.36 -3.21 12.05
C TYR A 137 -6.74 -4.57 11.69
N SER A 138 -6.09 -4.64 10.56
CA SER A 138 -5.61 -5.92 10.02
C SER A 138 -4.20 -5.82 9.44
N LEU A 139 -3.75 -6.91 8.87
CA LEU A 139 -2.49 -6.94 8.15
C LEU A 139 -2.53 -6.06 6.88
N ALA A 140 -3.73 -5.77 6.33
CA ALA A 140 -3.89 -4.81 5.25
C ALA A 140 -3.30 -3.45 5.62
N GLU A 141 -3.68 -2.93 6.79
CA GLU A 141 -3.17 -1.67 7.29
C GLU A 141 -1.73 -1.79 7.80
N THR A 142 -1.41 -2.87 8.51
CA THR A 142 -0.06 -3.08 9.07
C THR A 142 1.03 -2.99 8.00
N LEU A 143 0.79 -3.59 6.83
CA LEU A 143 1.77 -3.59 5.74
C LEU A 143 1.76 -2.31 4.90
N THR A 144 0.64 -1.58 4.86
CA THR A 144 0.51 -0.38 4.04
C THR A 144 0.72 0.92 4.81
N ALA A 145 0.43 0.95 6.12
CA ALA A 145 0.58 2.13 6.97
C ALA A 145 1.97 2.79 6.89
N PRO A 146 3.08 2.04 6.94
CA PRO A 146 4.41 2.64 6.86
C PRO A 146 4.64 3.45 5.57
N PHE A 147 4.01 3.07 4.48
CA PHE A 147 4.09 3.79 3.21
C PHE A 147 3.23 5.05 3.24
N ILE A 148 1.96 4.94 3.66
CA ILE A 148 1.01 6.06 3.72
C ILE A 148 1.53 7.17 4.61
N LEU A 149 1.97 6.82 5.81
CA LEU A 149 2.46 7.79 6.80
C LEU A 149 3.66 8.58 6.26
N ARG A 150 4.58 7.89 5.58
CA ARG A 150 5.74 8.54 4.98
C ARG A 150 5.41 9.32 3.71
N MET A 151 4.54 8.80 2.86
CA MET A 151 4.11 9.49 1.64
C MET A 151 3.48 10.84 1.95
N ASN A 152 2.62 10.93 2.96
CA ASN A 152 1.99 12.19 3.35
C ASN A 152 3.00 13.27 3.72
N ILE A 153 4.05 12.90 4.46
CA ILE A 153 5.10 13.83 4.86
C ILE A 153 6.01 14.17 3.67
N LEU A 154 6.52 13.16 2.99
CA LEU A 154 7.53 13.33 1.95
C LEU A 154 6.98 14.04 0.71
N PHE A 155 5.75 13.73 0.31
CA PHE A 155 5.15 14.34 -0.88
C PHE A 155 4.77 15.79 -0.64
N LYS A 156 4.24 16.09 0.55
CA LYS A 156 3.93 17.46 0.94
C LYS A 156 5.19 18.32 1.02
N HIS A 157 6.23 17.81 1.68
CA HIS A 157 7.48 18.52 1.84
C HIS A 157 8.24 18.72 0.52
N HIS A 158 8.42 17.64 -0.26
CA HIS A 158 9.30 17.67 -1.44
C HIS A 158 8.58 18.04 -2.74
N ARG A 159 7.25 17.92 -2.79
CA ARG A 159 6.49 18.08 -4.04
C ARG A 159 5.28 19.00 -3.93
N GLY A 160 4.99 19.51 -2.75
CA GLY A 160 3.81 20.35 -2.52
C GLY A 160 2.48 19.59 -2.78
N VAL A 161 2.48 18.25 -2.60
CA VAL A 161 1.32 17.40 -2.86
C VAL A 161 0.77 16.86 -1.55
N ASP A 162 -0.46 17.23 -1.23
CA ASP A 162 -1.22 16.66 -0.12
C ASP A 162 -2.10 15.52 -0.63
N LEU A 163 -1.86 14.29 -0.16
CA LEU A 163 -2.58 13.11 -0.63
C LEU A 163 -4.04 13.06 -0.18
N LEU A 164 -4.36 13.63 1.00
CA LEU A 164 -5.73 13.65 1.50
C LEU A 164 -6.59 14.62 0.68
N ASP A 165 -6.03 15.77 0.34
CA ASP A 165 -6.67 16.73 -0.57
C ASP A 165 -6.84 16.13 -1.97
N CYS A 166 -5.83 15.42 -2.46
CA CYS A 166 -5.94 14.71 -3.74
C CYS A 166 -7.07 13.67 -3.72
N CYS A 167 -7.17 12.87 -2.66
CA CYS A 167 -8.25 11.88 -2.51
C CYS A 167 -9.63 12.54 -2.57
N GLU A 168 -9.79 13.67 -1.88
CA GLU A 168 -11.06 14.43 -1.89
C GLU A 168 -11.40 14.92 -3.30
N GLN A 169 -10.45 15.55 -3.96
CA GLN A 169 -10.66 16.16 -5.29
C GLN A 169 -10.95 15.13 -6.40
N ILE A 170 -10.38 13.91 -6.30
CA ILE A 170 -10.68 12.82 -7.25
C ILE A 170 -11.86 11.94 -6.81
N GLY A 171 -12.53 12.25 -5.70
CA GLY A 171 -13.65 11.47 -5.18
C GLY A 171 -13.28 10.11 -4.56
N ALA A 172 -12.03 9.92 -4.13
CA ALA A 172 -11.55 8.71 -3.47
C ALA A 172 -11.78 8.80 -1.94
N LEU A 173 -13.05 8.91 -1.54
CA LEU A 173 -13.43 9.27 -0.16
C LEU A 173 -13.22 8.13 0.84
N LYS A 174 -13.37 6.86 0.43
CA LYS A 174 -13.05 5.72 1.30
C LYS A 174 -11.56 5.61 1.53
N THR A 175 -10.75 5.86 0.50
CA THR A 175 -9.30 5.94 0.61
C THR A 175 -8.87 7.05 1.56
N LYS A 176 -9.46 8.24 1.43
CA LYS A 176 -9.20 9.36 2.36
C LYS A 176 -9.47 8.95 3.80
N ARG A 177 -10.68 8.46 4.08
CA ARG A 177 -11.09 8.01 5.42
C ARG A 177 -10.18 6.92 6.00
N TRP A 178 -9.79 5.97 5.16
CA TRP A 178 -8.89 4.89 5.53
C TRP A 178 -7.48 5.41 5.89
N MET A 179 -6.93 6.33 5.08
CA MET A 179 -5.63 6.97 5.36
C MET A 179 -5.66 7.81 6.64
N GLU A 180 -6.73 8.58 6.87
CA GLU A 180 -6.92 9.38 8.09
C GLU A 180 -6.97 8.48 9.33
N ALA A 181 -7.71 7.38 9.27
CA ALA A 181 -7.81 6.43 10.37
C ALA A 181 -6.45 5.78 10.72
N ILE A 182 -5.66 5.41 9.70
CA ILE A 182 -4.30 4.92 9.89
C ILE A 182 -3.42 5.98 10.59
N GLN A 183 -3.49 7.24 10.16
CA GLN A 183 -2.69 8.33 10.76
C GLN A 183 -3.09 8.61 12.21
N GLN A 184 -4.36 8.46 12.54
CA GLN A 184 -4.88 8.74 13.88
C GLN A 184 -4.64 7.60 14.88
N ARG A 185 -4.38 6.38 14.39
CA ARG A 185 -4.14 5.22 15.25
C ARG A 185 -2.90 5.42 16.12
N GLN A 186 -3.00 5.10 17.41
CA GLN A 186 -1.90 5.30 18.37
C GLN A 186 -0.64 4.54 17.95
N SER A 187 -0.74 3.27 17.56
CA SER A 187 0.41 2.49 17.11
C SER A 187 1.10 3.06 15.86
N SER A 188 0.34 3.74 14.99
CA SER A 188 0.91 4.45 13.83
C SER A 188 1.71 5.67 14.28
N LYS A 189 1.19 6.44 15.21
CA LYS A 189 1.87 7.61 15.80
C LYS A 189 3.16 7.21 16.52
N ASP A 190 3.09 6.15 17.31
CA ASP A 190 4.22 5.65 18.10
C ASP A 190 5.34 5.07 17.22
N SER A 191 4.99 4.51 16.05
CA SER A 191 5.93 3.91 15.10
C SER A 191 6.51 4.88 14.08
N LEU A 192 5.88 6.04 13.89
CA LEU A 192 6.35 7.04 12.93
C LEU A 192 7.53 7.81 13.50
N PRO A 193 8.71 7.84 12.85
CA PRO A 193 9.80 8.70 13.25
C PRO A 193 9.38 10.18 13.25
N ALA A 194 9.99 10.98 14.10
CA ALA A 194 9.81 12.43 14.06
C ALA A 194 10.06 12.95 12.63
N GLU A 195 9.25 13.91 12.17
CA GLU A 195 9.30 14.43 10.80
C GLU A 195 10.71 14.85 10.38
N ASN A 196 11.41 15.61 11.22
CA ASN A 196 12.79 16.00 10.95
C ASN A 196 13.73 14.81 10.76
N SER A 197 13.54 13.72 11.52
CA SER A 197 14.33 12.51 11.37
C SER A 197 14.00 11.80 10.05
N LEU A 198 12.73 11.81 9.63
CA LEU A 198 12.31 11.23 8.36
C LEU A 198 12.88 12.01 7.17
N LEU A 199 12.81 13.33 7.20
CA LEU A 199 13.36 14.22 6.18
C LEU A 199 14.89 14.16 6.11
N ALA A 200 15.55 13.81 7.22
CA ALA A 200 16.99 13.64 7.31
C ALA A 200 17.50 12.30 6.74
N ILE A 201 16.64 11.38 6.34
CA ILE A 201 17.06 10.08 5.78
C ILE A 201 17.59 10.28 4.35
N PRO A 202 18.84 9.87 4.02
CA PRO A 202 19.23 9.77 2.61
C PRO A 202 18.34 8.74 1.88
N PRO A 203 17.83 9.03 0.70
CA PRO A 203 18.15 10.09 -0.24
C PRO A 203 17.36 11.40 -0.03
N TYR A 204 16.65 11.60 1.04
CA TYR A 204 15.77 12.75 1.27
C TYR A 204 16.48 13.98 1.85
N GLN A 205 17.76 13.85 2.24
CA GLN A 205 18.58 14.94 2.82
C GLN A 205 19.09 15.97 1.82
N GLN A 206 19.15 15.63 0.55
CA GLN A 206 19.64 16.57 -0.45
C GLN A 206 18.46 17.37 -0.97
N PRO A 207 18.65 18.62 -1.39
CA PRO A 207 17.71 19.25 -2.30
C PRO A 207 17.70 18.40 -3.58
N PHE A 208 16.98 17.27 -3.50
CA PHE A 208 16.58 16.55 -4.67
C PHE A 208 15.70 17.52 -5.41
N PHE A 209 16.30 18.25 -6.31
CA PHE A 209 15.58 19.08 -7.22
C PHE A 209 14.36 19.74 -6.53
N GLU A 210 14.49 20.99 -6.11
CA GLU A 210 13.43 21.81 -5.57
C GLU A 210 12.35 22.01 -6.64
N TYR A 211 11.49 21.03 -6.80
CA TYR A 211 10.37 21.05 -7.72
C TYR A 211 9.11 20.64 -7.02
N SER A 212 8.31 21.60 -6.64
CA SER A 212 6.91 21.38 -6.30
C SER A 212 6.11 21.19 -7.58
N VAL A 213 5.18 20.24 -7.59
CA VAL A 213 4.25 20.07 -8.72
C VAL A 213 3.36 21.32 -8.78
N PRO A 214 3.38 22.11 -9.85
CA PRO A 214 2.57 23.33 -9.92
C PRO A 214 1.08 23.09 -9.76
N HIS A 215 0.36 24.04 -9.18
CA HIS A 215 -1.08 23.90 -8.92
C HIS A 215 -1.91 23.63 -10.18
N ASP A 216 -1.57 24.27 -11.29
CA ASP A 216 -2.23 24.02 -12.59
C ASP A 216 -1.97 22.60 -13.09
N VAL A 217 -0.77 22.07 -12.90
CA VAL A 217 -0.42 20.68 -13.23
C VAL A 217 -1.20 19.71 -12.34
N GLN A 218 -1.31 20.01 -11.05
CA GLN A 218 -2.12 19.21 -10.12
C GLN A 218 -3.59 19.22 -10.55
N ALA A 219 -4.15 20.40 -10.80
CA ALA A 219 -5.55 20.56 -11.24
C ALA A 219 -5.83 19.81 -12.55
N ASN A 220 -4.94 19.92 -13.53
CA ASN A 220 -5.08 19.22 -14.81
C ASN A 220 -5.01 17.70 -14.65
N ALA A 221 -4.12 17.20 -13.81
CA ALA A 221 -4.00 15.76 -13.52
C ALA A 221 -5.25 15.22 -12.80
N ILE A 222 -5.77 15.96 -11.83
CA ILE A 222 -7.00 15.64 -11.10
C ILE A 222 -8.19 15.62 -12.05
N ALA A 223 -8.36 16.66 -12.87
CA ALA A 223 -9.44 16.74 -13.86
C ALA A 223 -9.38 15.57 -14.86
N LYS A 224 -8.16 15.19 -15.30
CA LYS A 224 -7.96 14.04 -16.18
C LYS A 224 -8.41 12.75 -15.52
N VAL A 225 -7.94 12.46 -14.32
CA VAL A 225 -8.29 11.23 -13.59
C VAL A 225 -9.79 11.16 -13.33
N THR A 226 -10.40 12.25 -12.88
CA THR A 226 -11.84 12.31 -12.66
C THR A 226 -12.63 12.04 -13.94
N LYS A 227 -12.23 12.64 -15.07
CA LYS A 227 -12.84 12.39 -16.38
C LYS A 227 -12.71 10.93 -16.80
N ASP A 228 -11.52 10.35 -16.69
CA ASP A 228 -11.26 8.97 -17.12
C ASP A 228 -12.11 7.98 -16.31
N ILE A 229 -12.28 8.22 -15.01
CA ILE A 229 -13.12 7.39 -14.14
C ILE A 229 -14.60 7.50 -14.48
N VAL A 230 -15.09 8.70 -14.72
CA VAL A 230 -16.48 8.92 -15.14
C VAL A 230 -16.74 8.24 -16.48
N SER A 231 -15.81 8.38 -17.44
CA SER A 231 -15.93 7.72 -18.75
C SER A 231 -15.94 6.19 -18.64
N ALA A 232 -15.03 5.61 -17.83
CA ALA A 232 -14.97 4.17 -17.59
C ALA A 232 -16.28 3.64 -16.97
N LYS A 233 -16.86 4.34 -16.01
CA LYS A 233 -18.16 3.98 -15.42
C LYS A 233 -19.28 4.00 -16.43
N LEU A 234 -19.36 5.03 -17.27
CA LEU A 234 -20.38 5.13 -18.32
C LEU A 234 -20.25 4.01 -19.35
N GLU A 235 -19.02 3.62 -19.70
CA GLU A 235 -18.78 2.49 -20.60
C GLU A 235 -19.20 1.16 -19.95
N GLU A 236 -18.90 0.96 -18.66
CA GLU A 236 -19.30 -0.25 -17.91
C GLU A 236 -20.84 -0.34 -17.80
N GLU A 237 -21.51 0.76 -17.47
CA GLU A 237 -22.97 0.84 -17.40
C GLU A 237 -23.61 0.56 -18.77
N ALA A 238 -23.05 1.11 -19.86
CA ALA A 238 -23.51 0.87 -21.20
C ALA A 238 -23.30 -0.60 -21.64
N ALA A 239 -22.16 -1.20 -21.30
CA ALA A 239 -21.88 -2.60 -21.56
C ALA A 239 -22.85 -3.51 -20.80
N PHE A 240 -23.12 -3.20 -19.52
CA PHE A 240 -24.08 -3.93 -18.70
C PHE A 240 -25.50 -3.82 -19.24
N ALA A 241 -25.93 -2.61 -19.60
CA ALA A 241 -27.25 -2.39 -20.21
C ALA A 241 -27.42 -3.15 -21.54
N LYS A 242 -26.36 -3.24 -22.34
CA LYS A 242 -26.35 -4.07 -23.57
C LYS A 242 -26.49 -5.55 -23.26
N THR A 243 -25.77 -6.04 -22.25
CA THR A 243 -25.86 -7.46 -21.82
C THR A 243 -27.27 -7.80 -21.32
N LEU A 244 -27.96 -6.88 -20.64
CA LEU A 244 -29.37 -7.07 -20.23
C LEU A 244 -30.34 -7.09 -21.40
N LYS A 245 -30.11 -6.28 -22.45
CA LYS A 245 -30.94 -6.23 -23.65
C LYS A 245 -30.77 -7.49 -24.51
N ASP A 246 -29.55 -7.99 -24.62
CA ASP A 246 -29.26 -9.18 -25.45
C ASP A 246 -29.77 -10.50 -24.86
N GLY A 247 -30.20 -10.52 -23.58
CA GLY A 247 -30.89 -11.65 -22.93
C GLY A 247 -30.19 -13.02 -22.93
N SER A 248 -29.10 -13.13 -23.65
CA SER A 248 -28.54 -14.40 -24.08
C SER A 248 -27.44 -15.00 -23.21
N LYS A 249 -27.00 -14.30 -22.15
CA LYS A 249 -25.87 -14.78 -21.33
C LYS A 249 -26.10 -14.88 -19.83
N LEU A 250 -27.26 -14.52 -19.31
CA LEU A 250 -27.63 -14.77 -17.90
C LEU A 250 -28.19 -16.17 -17.65
N ALA A 251 -28.37 -16.97 -18.69
CA ALA A 251 -28.85 -18.36 -18.58
C ALA A 251 -27.83 -19.33 -17.93
N GLY A 252 -26.56 -18.91 -17.74
CA GLY A 252 -25.51 -19.71 -17.09
C GLY A 252 -25.36 -19.48 -15.59
N TYR A 253 -26.12 -18.56 -15.00
CA TYR A 253 -26.05 -18.22 -13.56
C TYR A 253 -27.30 -18.62 -12.77
N LYS A 254 -28.06 -19.60 -13.30
CA LYS A 254 -29.07 -20.27 -12.51
C LYS A 254 -28.45 -21.52 -11.92
N ASP A 255 -28.25 -21.47 -10.65
CA ASP A 255 -27.86 -22.48 -9.67
C ASP A 255 -26.45 -22.22 -9.08
N GLY A 256 -26.44 -21.86 -7.79
CA GLY A 256 -25.24 -21.63 -6.98
C GLY A 256 -24.42 -22.89 -6.73
N THR A 257 -24.13 -23.68 -7.75
CA THR A 257 -23.22 -24.80 -7.71
C THR A 257 -22.01 -24.50 -8.58
N LEU A 258 -20.94 -24.04 -7.96
CA LEU A 258 -19.59 -24.24 -8.45
C LEU A 258 -19.33 -25.75 -8.45
N SER A 259 -19.76 -26.42 -9.52
CA SER A 259 -19.30 -27.78 -9.78
C SER A 259 -17.99 -27.70 -10.56
N LYS A 260 -16.90 -28.01 -9.87
CA LYS A 260 -15.64 -28.53 -10.38
C LYS A 260 -14.84 -27.62 -11.34
N LEU A 261 -13.92 -26.93 -10.77
CA LEU A 261 -12.55 -26.87 -11.27
C LEU A 261 -11.63 -27.47 -10.21
#